data_50bc23b5f197d5e22665e7bea38c8c0d
#
_entry.id   50bc23b5f197d5e22665e7bea38c8c0d
#
_cell.length_a   1.000
_cell.length_b   1.000
_cell.length_c   1.000
_cell.angle_alpha   90.00
_cell.angle_beta   90.00
_cell.angle_gamma   90.00
#
_symmetry.space_group_name_H-M   'P 1'
#
loop_
_entity.id
_entity.type
_entity.pdbx_description
1 polymer ?
#
loop_
_entity_poly.entity_id
_entity_poly.type
_entity_poly.pdbx_seq_one_letter_code
_entity_poly.pdbx_strand_id
1 'polypeptide(L)' 'MNVDFKKDYQKAQKKMKNFVRYKEGAELYSMCQTKFERLAKDAGAVYKVDRLVLVNLEVFEKYLETFRLVEGRELNG' A
#
# COMPACT_ATOMS: atom_id res chain seq x y z
N MET A 1 -6.45 24.09 -17.88
CA MET A 1 -6.06 22.71 -17.94
C MET A 1 -4.71 22.42 -17.34
N ASN A 2 -3.70 23.10 -17.83
CA ASN A 2 -2.36 22.85 -17.32
C ASN A 2 -2.21 23.19 -15.85
N VAL A 3 -2.93 24.23 -15.43
CA VAL A 3 -2.86 24.64 -14.03
C VAL A 3 -3.36 23.53 -13.13
N ASP A 4 -4.47 22.93 -13.51
CA ASP A 4 -5.05 21.85 -12.71
C ASP A 4 -4.13 20.66 -12.68
N PHE A 5 -3.53 20.37 -13.80
CA PHE A 5 -2.61 19.24 -13.88
C PHE A 5 -1.44 19.43 -12.92
N LYS A 6 -0.90 20.64 -12.87
CA LYS A 6 0.23 20.91 -12.00
C LYS A 6 -0.16 20.78 -10.53
N LYS A 7 -1.34 21.26 -10.20
CA LYS A 7 -1.80 21.14 -8.82
C LYS A 7 -1.96 19.69 -8.42
N ASP A 8 -2.53 18.91 -9.33
CA ASP A 8 -2.71 17.49 -9.05
C ASP A 8 -1.38 16.79 -8.90
N TYR A 9 -0.43 17.17 -9.74
CA TYR A 9 0.87 16.58 -9.67
C TYR A 9 1.56 16.89 -8.33
N GLN A 10 1.46 18.11 -7.87
CA GLN A 10 2.06 18.49 -6.61
C GLN A 10 1.40 17.80 -5.44
N LYS A 11 0.11 17.64 -5.50
CA LYS A 11 -0.59 16.90 -4.46
C LYS A 11 -0.16 15.45 -4.45
N ALA A 12 0.01 14.90 -5.63
CA ALA A 12 0.45 13.51 -5.75
C ALA A 12 1.83 13.33 -5.15
N GLN A 13 2.71 14.31 -5.36
CA GLN A 13 4.04 14.22 -4.79
C GLN A 13 4.01 14.13 -3.28
N LYS A 14 3.15 14.91 -2.66
CA LYS A 14 3.02 14.85 -1.21
C LYS A 14 2.53 13.49 -0.76
N LYS A 15 1.65 12.89 -1.55
CA LYS A 15 1.10 11.59 -1.21
C LYS A 15 2.07 10.46 -1.53
N MET A 16 3.11 10.75 -2.24
CA MET A 16 4.08 9.71 -2.58
C MET A 16 4.77 9.13 -1.36
N LYS A 17 4.63 9.80 -0.23
CA LYS A 17 5.12 9.23 1.02
C LYS A 17 4.43 7.93 1.34
N ASN A 18 3.26 7.72 0.76
CA ASN A 18 2.50 6.50 1.01
C ASN A 18 2.86 5.38 0.06
N PHE A 19 3.84 5.62 -0.80
CA PHE A 19 4.30 4.60 -1.73
C PHE A 19 5.66 4.11 -1.30
N VAL A 20 5.83 2.80 -1.28
CA VAL A 20 7.10 2.20 -0.90
C VAL A 20 7.46 1.09 -1.86
N ARG A 21 8.72 0.68 -1.81
CA ARG A 21 9.17 -0.49 -2.53
C ARG A 21 8.90 -1.72 -1.67
N TYR A 22 8.96 -2.89 -2.28
CA TYR A 22 8.68 -4.11 -1.54
C TYR A 22 9.51 -4.24 -0.27
N LYS A 23 10.80 -3.97 -0.38
CA LYS A 23 11.68 -4.13 0.76
C LYS A 23 11.30 -3.19 1.90
N GLU A 24 11.05 -1.93 1.55
CA GLU A 24 10.68 -0.96 2.56
C GLU A 24 9.36 -1.31 3.23
N GLY A 25 8.40 -1.72 2.41
CA GLY A 25 7.09 -2.07 2.95
C GLY A 25 7.16 -3.24 3.89
N ALA A 26 7.94 -4.25 3.50
CA ALA A 26 8.09 -5.42 4.35
C ALA A 26 8.65 -5.03 5.71
N GLU A 27 9.64 -4.15 5.70
CA GLU A 27 10.24 -3.70 6.96
C GLU A 27 9.25 -2.92 7.81
N LEU A 28 8.46 -2.08 7.16
CA LEU A 28 7.48 -1.28 7.89
C LEU A 28 6.46 -2.14 8.62
N TYR A 29 6.11 -3.26 8.05
CA TYR A 29 5.08 -4.11 8.63
C TYR A 29 5.67 -5.37 9.25
N SER A 30 6.98 -5.39 9.43
CA SER A 30 7.66 -6.49 10.13
C SER A 30 7.34 -7.85 9.54
N MET A 31 7.38 -7.95 8.24
CA MET A 31 7.17 -9.23 7.58
C MET A 31 8.23 -9.43 6.52
N CYS A 32 8.36 -10.65 6.03
CA CYS A 32 9.34 -10.89 4.99
C CYS A 32 8.86 -10.29 3.68
N GLN A 33 9.80 -10.02 2.79
CA GLN A 33 9.49 -9.36 1.55
C GLN A 33 8.52 -10.17 0.68
N THR A 34 8.71 -11.47 0.64
CA THR A 34 7.87 -12.33 -0.16
C THR A 34 6.41 -12.24 0.29
N LYS A 35 6.20 -12.22 1.60
CA LYS A 35 4.86 -12.11 2.13
C LYS A 35 4.24 -10.75 1.84
N PHE A 36 5.03 -9.70 2.01
CA PHE A 36 4.54 -8.36 1.74
C PHE A 36 4.15 -8.23 0.27
N GLU A 37 5.00 -8.76 -0.60
CA GLU A 37 4.73 -8.71 -2.04
C GLU A 37 3.43 -9.40 -2.38
N ARG A 38 3.21 -10.58 -1.82
CA ARG A 38 2.00 -11.33 -2.08
C ARG A 38 0.76 -10.58 -1.60
N LEU A 39 0.84 -10.06 -0.38
CA LEU A 39 -0.29 -9.33 0.17
C LEU A 39 -0.57 -8.05 -0.60
N ALA A 40 0.48 -7.36 -1.04
CA ALA A 40 0.30 -6.14 -1.79
C ALA A 40 -0.38 -6.42 -3.13
N LYS A 41 -0.03 -7.52 -3.75
CA LYS A 41 -0.67 -7.91 -5.01
C LYS A 41 -2.12 -8.29 -4.78
N ASP A 42 -2.38 -9.02 -3.72
CA ASP A 42 -3.75 -9.40 -3.40
C ASP A 42 -4.61 -8.18 -3.12
N ALA A 43 -4.00 -7.16 -2.52
CA ALA A 43 -4.70 -5.94 -2.20
C ALA A 43 -4.96 -5.07 -3.43
N GLY A 44 -4.30 -5.37 -4.53
CA GLY A 44 -4.37 -4.52 -5.70
C GLY A 44 -3.64 -3.21 -5.47
N ALA A 45 -2.60 -3.23 -4.64
CA ALA A 45 -1.90 -2.03 -4.24
C ALA A 45 -0.60 -1.82 -5.00
N VAL A 46 -0.29 -2.66 -5.96
CA VAL A 46 0.98 -2.61 -6.66
C VAL A 46 0.88 -1.78 -7.93
N TYR A 47 1.82 -0.88 -8.08
CA TYR A 47 1.96 -0.05 -9.28
C TYR A 47 3.26 -0.39 -9.94
N LYS A 48 3.22 -0.68 -11.21
CA LYS A 48 4.43 -0.99 -11.94
C LYS A 48 4.61 0.00 -13.07
N VAL A 49 5.72 0.72 -13.04
CA VAL A 49 6.06 1.68 -14.07
C VAL A 49 7.43 1.27 -14.60
N ASP A 50 7.43 0.72 -15.80
CA ASP A 50 8.65 0.16 -16.36
C ASP A 50 9.21 -0.88 -15.41
N ARG A 51 10.38 -0.63 -14.83
CA ARG A 51 10.99 -1.57 -13.89
C ARG A 51 10.75 -1.18 -12.44
N LEU A 52 10.13 -0.04 -12.25
CA LEU A 52 9.87 0.44 -10.91
C LEU A 52 8.58 -0.16 -10.39
N VAL A 53 8.65 -0.73 -9.21
CA VAL A 53 7.48 -1.29 -8.56
C VAL A 53 7.23 -0.53 -7.27
N LEU A 54 6.02 -0.03 -7.12
CA LEU A 54 5.64 0.73 -5.94
C LEU A 54 4.39 0.13 -5.34
N VAL A 55 4.27 0.24 -4.03
CA VAL A 55 3.10 -0.23 -3.32
C VAL A 55 2.42 0.96 -2.66
N ASN A 56 1.13 1.10 -2.93
CA ASN A 56 0.33 2.15 -2.33
C ASN A 56 -0.10 1.68 -0.94
N LEU A 57 0.48 2.29 0.09
CA LEU A 57 0.21 1.85 1.45
C LEU A 57 -1.22 2.11 1.89
N GLU A 58 -1.85 3.14 1.35
CA GLU A 58 -3.24 3.39 1.68
C GLU A 58 -4.13 2.21 1.29
N VAL A 59 -3.92 1.74 0.06
CA VAL A 59 -4.70 0.61 -0.44
C VAL A 59 -4.32 -0.65 0.32
N PHE A 60 -3.02 -0.81 0.57
CA PHE A 60 -2.54 -1.97 1.30
C PHE A 60 -3.15 -2.05 2.68
N GLU A 61 -3.21 -0.92 3.37
CA GLU A 61 -3.74 -0.91 4.73
C GLU A 61 -5.24 -1.14 4.77
N LYS A 62 -5.95 -0.70 3.75
CA LYS A 62 -7.37 -1.01 3.68
C LYS A 62 -7.59 -2.51 3.53
N TYR A 63 -6.73 -3.15 2.77
CA TYR A 63 -6.80 -4.59 2.62
C TYR A 63 -6.48 -5.28 3.94
N LEU A 64 -5.47 -4.76 4.65
CA LEU A 64 -5.11 -5.32 5.95
C LEU A 64 -6.26 -5.26 6.93
N GLU A 65 -7.07 -4.22 6.84
CA GLU A 65 -8.20 -4.11 7.74
C GLU A 65 -9.19 -5.26 7.61
N THR A 66 -9.21 -5.90 6.45
CA THR A 66 -10.12 -7.03 6.27
C THR A 66 -9.69 -8.23 7.11
N PHE A 67 -8.44 -8.23 7.59
CA PHE A 67 -7.94 -9.30 8.43
C PHE A 67 -7.97 -8.94 9.91
N ARG A 68 -8.49 -7.78 10.21
CA ARG A 68 -8.48 -7.29 11.58
C ARG A 68 -9.32 -8.20 12.47
N LEU A 69 -8.75 -8.57 13.59
CA LEU A 69 -9.48 -9.34 14.58
C LEU A 69 -10.15 -8.38 15.52
N VAL A 70 -11.46 -8.55 15.65
CA VAL A 70 -12.22 -7.74 16.57
C VAL A 70 -12.51 -8.58 17.78
N GLU A 71 -12.20 -8.04 18.95
CA GLU A 71 -12.42 -8.75 20.18
C GLU A 71 -13.89 -9.16 20.28
N GLY A 72 -14.14 -10.33 20.66
CA GLY A 72 -15.50 -10.83 20.67
C GLY A 72 -15.81 -11.61 19.42
N ARG A 73 -15.47 -11.04 18.29
CA ARG A 73 -15.68 -11.72 17.03
C ARG A 73 -14.66 -12.82 16.87
N GLU A 74 -13.47 -12.51 17.29
CA GLU A 74 -12.40 -13.48 17.25
C GLU A 74 -12.73 -14.70 18.08
N LEU A 75 -13.40 -14.47 19.18
CA LEU A 75 -13.79 -15.56 20.06
C LEU A 75 -14.86 -16.43 19.45
N ASN A 76 -15.62 -15.88 18.54
CA ASN A 76 -16.67 -16.61 17.89
C ASN A 76 -16.21 -17.41 16.70
N GLY A 77 -15.07 -17.00 16.17
CA GLY A 77 -14.60 -17.58 14.94
C GLY A 77 -13.81 -18.83 15.12
#